data_95dae74eacb263df4170063c6fc568b7
#
_entry.id   95dae74eacb263df4170063c6fc568b7
#
_cell.length_a   1.000
_cell.length_b   1.000
_cell.length_c   1.000
_cell.angle_alpha   90.00
_cell.angle_beta   90.00
_cell.angle_gamma   90.00
#
_symmetry.space_group_name_H-M   'P 1'
#
loop_
_entity.id
_entity.type
_entity.pdbx_description
1 polymer ?
#
loop_
_entity_poly.entity_id
_entity_poly.type
_entity_poly.pdbx_seq_one_letter_code
_entity_poly.pdbx_strand_id
1 'polypeptide(L)'
;MIRSNRNLALVVAARFISRLGGTAVWFIGTMGTAAYIFKCTPRELAIMSAINGVAAIAGSLGAGVLIDRFGPRKVMVWAEIGSIAPVLWMMVAPTFPLFIIGSALFSLFGIPTWTAGASFAPYITEGREELERANAYIETGSSIGFVMGPALGALISNLFGMRSVFWVMAVASVIAAVVAWYTRIDETPKPHVAGNAWGDFTDGLKMAYTTRSLRYYILLGTAVWFGFGGFQALESLFYRDVVGVGVEWLGWMNTVFGMGLVLGASTLPRLPQKIVTARGLAVFTVFAGLGSILYVGSTDLRLIAAGAMVWGFIIGAEEPLLRTLMHLDSPHEYVGRIVGTAQWHRSAGELLPLAFVPALAATIGIQQTLIAGGVLVAIAALGSLRTAASLDRARRADGTTGLPLVETVSESA
;
A
#
# COMPACT_ATOMS: atom_id res chain seq x y z
N MET A 1 -18.49 -11.99 -16.67
CA MET A 1 -18.17 -10.54 -16.67
C MET A 1 -16.85 -10.21 -17.38
N ILE A 2 -15.67 -10.66 -16.95
CA ILE A 2 -14.40 -10.33 -17.65
C ILE A 2 -14.41 -10.75 -19.12
N ARG A 3 -14.96 -11.92 -19.47
CA ARG A 3 -15.05 -12.40 -20.87
C ARG A 3 -16.08 -11.63 -21.71
N SER A 4 -17.06 -11.00 -21.10
CA SER A 4 -18.10 -10.22 -21.79
C SER A 4 -17.79 -8.73 -21.85
N ASN A 5 -17.00 -8.18 -20.92
CA ASN A 5 -16.61 -6.78 -20.90
C ASN A 5 -15.11 -6.64 -21.26
N ARG A 6 -14.84 -6.36 -22.55
CA ARG A 6 -13.48 -6.19 -23.07
C ARG A 6 -12.71 -5.08 -22.35
N ASN A 7 -13.37 -3.98 -22.01
CA ASN A 7 -12.73 -2.85 -21.34
C ASN A 7 -12.26 -3.25 -19.93
N LEU A 8 -13.08 -3.99 -19.20
CA LEU A 8 -12.69 -4.52 -17.88
C LEU A 8 -11.46 -5.44 -17.99
N ALA A 9 -11.45 -6.34 -18.99
CA ALA A 9 -10.29 -7.22 -19.20
C ALA A 9 -9.01 -6.44 -19.49
N LEU A 10 -9.08 -5.40 -20.33
CA LEU A 10 -7.94 -4.54 -20.64
C LEU A 10 -7.46 -3.76 -19.40
N VAL A 11 -8.36 -3.20 -18.61
CA VAL A 11 -8.00 -2.47 -17.37
C VAL A 11 -7.34 -3.41 -16.35
N VAL A 12 -7.89 -4.61 -16.13
CA VAL A 12 -7.32 -5.62 -15.25
C VAL A 12 -5.91 -6.01 -15.71
N ALA A 13 -5.72 -6.25 -17.02
CA ALA A 13 -4.43 -6.58 -17.60
C ALA A 13 -3.42 -5.43 -17.45
N ALA A 14 -3.82 -4.19 -17.77
CA ALA A 14 -2.97 -3.02 -17.62
C ALA A 14 -2.52 -2.83 -16.15
N ARG A 15 -3.45 -2.97 -15.21
CA ARG A 15 -3.17 -2.89 -13.76
C ARG A 15 -2.23 -3.99 -13.28
N PHE A 16 -2.47 -5.23 -13.71
CA PHE A 16 -1.59 -6.35 -13.40
C PHE A 16 -0.17 -6.10 -13.89
N ILE A 17 0.00 -5.74 -15.17
CA ILE A 17 1.31 -5.54 -15.80
C ILE A 17 2.05 -4.36 -15.17
N SER A 18 1.38 -3.24 -14.98
CA SER A 18 1.93 -2.06 -14.31
C SER A 18 2.40 -2.38 -12.90
N ARG A 19 1.58 -3.09 -12.13
CA ARG A 19 1.91 -3.45 -10.75
C ARG A 19 3.05 -4.45 -10.67
N LEU A 20 3.08 -5.43 -11.57
CA LEU A 20 4.14 -6.43 -11.70
C LEU A 20 5.52 -5.76 -11.91
N GLY A 21 5.61 -4.87 -12.91
CA GLY A 21 6.84 -4.12 -13.19
C GLY A 21 7.22 -3.17 -12.06
N GLY A 22 6.24 -2.43 -11.54
CA GLY A 22 6.44 -1.44 -10.49
C GLY A 22 6.99 -2.05 -9.21
N THR A 23 6.46 -3.18 -8.74
CA THR A 23 6.96 -3.84 -7.52
C THR A 23 8.28 -4.58 -7.73
N ALA A 24 8.53 -5.14 -8.93
CA ALA A 24 9.84 -5.69 -9.28
C ALA A 24 10.93 -4.61 -9.17
N VAL A 25 10.69 -3.44 -9.78
CA VAL A 25 11.64 -2.32 -9.73
C VAL A 25 11.72 -1.72 -8.33
N TRP A 26 10.62 -1.60 -7.58
CA TRP A 26 10.67 -1.04 -6.23
C TRP A 26 11.59 -1.84 -5.30
N PHE A 27 11.35 -3.14 -5.16
CA PHE A 27 12.11 -3.97 -4.22
C PHE A 27 13.52 -4.25 -4.72
N ILE A 28 13.67 -4.76 -5.93
CA ILE A 28 14.97 -5.20 -6.44
C ILE A 28 15.71 -4.07 -7.17
N GLY A 29 15.03 -3.36 -8.05
CA GLY A 29 15.63 -2.28 -8.82
C GLY A 29 16.05 -1.11 -7.91
N THR A 30 15.11 -0.55 -7.15
CA THR A 30 15.35 0.67 -6.37
C THR A 30 16.06 0.36 -5.05
N MET A 31 15.42 -0.40 -4.15
CA MET A 31 15.99 -0.70 -2.84
C MET A 31 17.22 -1.61 -2.94
N GLY A 32 17.17 -2.61 -3.83
CA GLY A 32 18.29 -3.50 -4.06
C GLY A 32 19.51 -2.78 -4.65
N THR A 33 19.35 -1.96 -5.70
CA THR A 33 20.47 -1.20 -6.28
C THR A 33 21.08 -0.23 -5.27
N ALA A 34 20.27 0.48 -4.51
CA ALA A 34 20.77 1.38 -3.47
C ALA A 34 21.56 0.62 -2.39
N ALA A 35 21.04 -0.52 -1.92
CA ALA A 35 21.72 -1.30 -0.90
C ALA A 35 22.97 -2.03 -1.41
N TYR A 36 22.88 -2.75 -2.54
CA TYR A 36 23.92 -3.70 -2.96
C TYR A 36 24.92 -3.11 -3.95
N ILE A 37 24.50 -2.20 -4.86
CA ILE A 37 25.41 -1.59 -5.83
C ILE A 37 26.05 -0.34 -5.26
N PHE A 38 25.24 0.61 -4.77
CA PHE A 38 25.75 1.84 -4.15
C PHE A 38 26.23 1.63 -2.70
N LYS A 39 25.96 0.48 -2.10
CA LYS A 39 26.34 0.15 -0.70
C LYS A 39 25.91 1.22 0.29
N CYS A 40 24.73 1.76 0.09
CA CYS A 40 24.16 2.83 0.92
C CYS A 40 24.09 2.45 2.40
N THR A 41 24.27 3.46 3.21
CA THR A 41 24.08 3.43 4.66
C THR A 41 22.58 3.53 5.02
N PRO A 42 22.17 3.18 6.25
CA PRO A 42 20.80 3.41 6.74
C PRO A 42 20.32 4.85 6.54
N ARG A 43 21.21 5.84 6.74
CA ARG A 43 20.89 7.26 6.57
C ARG A 43 20.58 7.61 5.11
N GLU A 44 21.38 7.13 4.19
CA GLU A 44 21.19 7.38 2.77
C GLU A 44 19.90 6.75 2.24
N LEU A 45 19.58 5.52 2.66
CA LEU A 45 18.32 4.87 2.30
C LEU A 45 17.11 5.59 2.92
N ALA A 46 17.20 6.05 4.15
CA ALA A 46 16.14 6.84 4.77
C ALA A 46 15.90 8.17 4.03
N ILE A 47 16.97 8.86 3.61
CA ILE A 47 16.87 10.10 2.81
C ILE A 47 16.21 9.79 1.46
N MET A 48 16.65 8.74 0.76
CA MET A 48 16.03 8.32 -0.50
C MET A 48 14.54 8.00 -0.32
N SER A 49 14.18 7.23 0.71
CA SER A 49 12.79 6.88 1.02
C SER A 49 11.94 8.12 1.34
N ALA A 50 12.49 9.07 2.10
CA ALA A 50 11.81 10.33 2.40
C ALA A 50 11.58 11.18 1.14
N ILE A 51 12.58 11.30 0.27
CA ILE A 51 12.46 12.02 -1.01
C ILE A 51 11.41 11.35 -1.91
N ASN A 52 11.43 10.01 -2.01
CA ASN A 52 10.44 9.25 -2.75
C ASN A 52 9.03 9.43 -2.18
N GLY A 53 8.88 9.47 -0.85
CA GLY A 53 7.61 9.74 -0.18
C GLY A 53 7.07 11.13 -0.49
N VAL A 54 7.92 12.17 -0.46
CA VAL A 54 7.53 13.54 -0.84
C VAL A 54 7.12 13.60 -2.32
N ALA A 55 7.87 12.94 -3.21
CA ALA A 55 7.53 12.86 -4.63
C ALA A 55 6.19 12.12 -4.86
N ALA A 56 5.92 11.05 -4.11
CA ALA A 56 4.66 10.32 -4.15
C ALA A 56 3.48 11.19 -3.70
N ILE A 57 3.64 11.98 -2.63
CA ILE A 57 2.62 12.94 -2.17
C ILE A 57 2.34 13.97 -3.27
N ALA A 58 3.38 14.55 -3.88
CA ALA A 58 3.22 15.50 -4.99
C ALA A 58 2.48 14.86 -6.19
N GLY A 59 2.84 13.62 -6.55
CA GLY A 59 2.14 12.85 -7.59
C GLY A 59 0.67 12.61 -7.26
N SER A 60 0.36 12.31 -6.01
CA SER A 60 -1.02 12.09 -5.53
C SER A 60 -1.89 13.35 -5.64
N LEU A 61 -1.35 14.49 -5.25
CA LEU A 61 -2.07 15.78 -5.36
C LEU A 61 -2.40 16.12 -6.82
N GLY A 62 -1.48 15.84 -7.74
CA GLY A 62 -1.70 16.04 -9.18
C GLY A 62 -2.66 15.04 -9.80
N ALA A 63 -2.63 13.79 -9.34
CA ALA A 63 -3.37 12.67 -9.95
C ALA A 63 -4.89 12.91 -10.00
N GLY A 64 -5.48 13.34 -8.89
CA GLY A 64 -6.92 13.62 -8.82
C GLY A 64 -7.36 14.66 -9.84
N VAL A 65 -6.69 15.82 -9.85
CA VAL A 65 -6.99 16.94 -10.77
C VAL A 65 -6.82 16.50 -12.24
N LEU A 66 -5.77 15.73 -12.54
CA LEU A 66 -5.52 15.26 -13.90
C LEU A 66 -6.60 14.24 -14.35
N ILE A 67 -7.02 13.34 -13.45
CA ILE A 67 -8.07 12.35 -13.75
C ILE A 67 -9.41 13.03 -13.99
N ASP A 68 -9.77 14.00 -13.16
CA ASP A 68 -11.03 14.75 -13.31
C ASP A 68 -11.07 15.56 -14.62
N ARG A 69 -9.92 16.09 -15.04
CA ARG A 69 -9.82 16.92 -16.25
C ARG A 69 -9.67 16.12 -17.54
N PHE A 70 -8.92 15.02 -17.51
CA PHE A 70 -8.50 14.30 -18.72
C PHE A 70 -9.01 12.87 -18.79
N GLY A 71 -9.58 12.36 -17.69
CA GLY A 71 -10.03 10.98 -17.54
C GLY A 71 -8.91 10.00 -17.12
N PRO A 72 -9.30 8.84 -16.57
CA PRO A 72 -8.34 7.89 -16.02
C PRO A 72 -7.44 7.23 -17.08
N ARG A 73 -7.95 7.00 -18.30
CA ARG A 73 -7.18 6.36 -19.39
C ARG A 73 -5.98 7.20 -19.79
N LYS A 74 -6.19 8.47 -20.11
CA LYS A 74 -5.11 9.37 -20.57
C LYS A 74 -4.08 9.57 -19.46
N VAL A 75 -4.54 9.77 -18.21
CA VAL A 75 -3.64 9.95 -17.07
C VAL A 75 -2.80 8.71 -16.83
N MET A 76 -3.39 7.51 -16.88
CA MET A 76 -2.63 6.27 -16.75
C MET A 76 -1.58 6.12 -17.86
N VAL A 77 -1.96 6.36 -19.12
CA VAL A 77 -1.04 6.27 -20.26
C VAL A 77 0.11 7.28 -20.13
N TRP A 78 -0.17 8.52 -19.80
CA TRP A 78 0.88 9.54 -19.62
C TRP A 78 1.81 9.22 -18.45
N ALA A 79 1.27 8.73 -17.36
CA ALA A 79 2.06 8.36 -16.19
C ALA A 79 2.95 7.13 -16.47
N GLU A 80 2.44 6.12 -17.17
CA GLU A 80 3.24 4.97 -17.59
C GLU A 80 4.37 5.39 -18.55
N ILE A 81 4.08 6.18 -19.59
CA ILE A 81 5.10 6.69 -20.51
C ILE A 81 6.09 7.59 -19.77
N GLY A 82 5.60 8.46 -18.88
CA GLY A 82 6.45 9.35 -18.08
C GLY A 82 7.38 8.62 -17.14
N SER A 83 7.02 7.41 -16.67
CA SER A 83 7.87 6.59 -15.80
C SER A 83 9.04 5.93 -16.52
N ILE A 84 8.99 5.78 -17.86
CA ILE A 84 10.02 5.06 -18.63
C ILE A 84 11.39 5.77 -18.53
N ALA A 85 11.41 7.07 -18.75
CA ALA A 85 12.67 7.83 -18.73
C ALA A 85 13.36 7.80 -17.35
N PRO A 86 12.68 8.03 -16.21
CA PRO A 86 13.25 7.87 -14.87
C PRO A 86 13.79 6.46 -14.61
N VAL A 87 13.06 5.43 -15.04
CA VAL A 87 13.48 4.03 -14.85
C VAL A 87 14.73 3.71 -15.64
N LEU A 88 14.80 4.12 -16.91
CA LEU A 88 16.02 3.94 -17.73
C LEU A 88 17.17 4.79 -17.21
N TRP A 89 16.91 5.98 -16.68
CA TRP A 89 17.91 6.78 -15.99
C TRP A 89 18.50 6.06 -14.78
N MET A 90 17.64 5.47 -13.92
CA MET A 90 18.10 4.70 -12.76
C MET A 90 19.00 3.53 -13.16
N MET A 91 18.74 2.89 -14.29
CA MET A 91 19.55 1.79 -14.81
C MET A 91 21.00 2.20 -15.09
N VAL A 92 21.21 3.40 -15.60
CA VAL A 92 22.54 3.90 -16.02
C VAL A 92 23.17 4.87 -15.03
N ALA A 93 22.45 5.31 -14.00
CA ALA A 93 22.93 6.28 -13.03
C ALA A 93 24.28 5.87 -12.43
N PRO A 94 25.32 6.71 -12.57
CA PRO A 94 26.67 6.37 -12.11
C PRO A 94 26.88 6.62 -10.62
N THR A 95 26.06 7.48 -10.02
CA THR A 95 26.19 7.88 -8.60
C THR A 95 24.86 7.81 -7.89
N PHE A 96 24.90 7.61 -6.57
CA PHE A 96 23.70 7.53 -5.75
C PHE A 96 22.82 8.81 -5.78
N PRO A 97 23.37 10.05 -5.73
CA PRO A 97 22.52 11.25 -5.86
C PRO A 97 21.76 11.32 -7.19
N LEU A 98 22.38 10.93 -8.30
CA LEU A 98 21.72 10.88 -9.60
C LEU A 98 20.66 9.76 -9.66
N PHE A 99 20.91 8.65 -8.97
CA PHE A 99 19.94 7.57 -8.80
C PHE A 99 18.71 8.01 -8.00
N ILE A 100 18.89 8.80 -6.93
CA ILE A 100 17.78 9.36 -6.13
C ILE A 100 16.87 10.22 -7.02
N ILE A 101 17.41 11.04 -7.92
CA ILE A 101 16.59 11.86 -8.82
C ILE A 101 15.69 10.96 -9.68
N GLY A 102 16.23 9.90 -10.25
CA GLY A 102 15.46 8.92 -11.02
C GLY A 102 14.37 8.26 -10.18
N SER A 103 14.69 7.82 -8.95
CA SER A 103 13.73 7.17 -8.06
C SER A 103 12.61 8.10 -7.59
N ALA A 104 12.92 9.37 -7.35
CA ALA A 104 11.93 10.39 -7.01
C ALA A 104 10.96 10.65 -8.18
N LEU A 105 11.48 10.79 -9.39
CA LEU A 105 10.66 10.94 -10.59
C LEU A 105 9.82 9.68 -10.86
N PHE A 106 10.37 8.49 -10.65
CA PHE A 106 9.61 7.24 -10.74
C PHE A 106 8.46 7.21 -9.73
N SER A 107 8.69 7.63 -8.48
CA SER A 107 7.65 7.74 -7.45
C SER A 107 6.59 8.78 -7.81
N LEU A 108 7.01 9.91 -8.40
CA LEU A 108 6.11 10.98 -8.85
C LEU A 108 5.10 10.49 -9.89
N PHE A 109 5.55 9.68 -10.87
CA PHE A 109 4.67 9.12 -11.92
C PHE A 109 3.94 7.84 -11.46
N GLY A 110 4.50 7.10 -10.52
CA GLY A 110 3.91 5.84 -10.04
C GLY A 110 2.56 6.02 -9.35
N ILE A 111 2.39 7.08 -8.57
CA ILE A 111 1.12 7.35 -7.87
C ILE A 111 -0.01 7.73 -8.83
N PRO A 112 0.16 8.62 -9.82
CA PRO A 112 -0.85 8.85 -10.85
C PRO A 112 -1.26 7.58 -11.61
N THR A 113 -0.31 6.71 -11.96
CA THR A 113 -0.61 5.40 -12.56
C THR A 113 -1.50 4.55 -11.67
N TRP A 114 -1.16 4.47 -10.38
CA TRP A 114 -1.94 3.74 -9.38
C TRP A 114 -3.36 4.30 -9.24
N THR A 115 -3.49 5.60 -9.04
CA THR A 115 -4.77 6.29 -8.81
C THR A 115 -5.67 6.20 -10.04
N ALA A 116 -5.12 6.48 -11.23
CA ALA A 116 -5.87 6.38 -12.49
C ALA A 116 -6.37 4.96 -12.73
N GLY A 117 -5.50 3.95 -12.52
CA GLY A 117 -5.88 2.55 -12.68
C GLY A 117 -7.01 2.11 -11.74
N ALA A 118 -7.08 2.63 -10.52
CA ALA A 118 -8.16 2.37 -9.57
C ALA A 118 -9.47 3.10 -9.94
N SER A 119 -9.39 4.18 -10.73
CA SER A 119 -10.54 5.04 -11.06
C SER A 119 -11.32 4.62 -12.31
N PHE A 120 -10.95 3.51 -12.98
CA PHE A 120 -11.60 3.08 -14.22
C PHE A 120 -13.01 2.50 -14.05
N ALA A 121 -13.29 1.84 -12.93
CA ALA A 121 -14.51 1.07 -12.78
C ALA A 121 -15.81 1.83 -13.10
N PRO A 122 -15.99 3.11 -12.65
CA PRO A 122 -17.20 3.88 -12.97
C PRO A 122 -17.38 4.24 -14.46
N TYR A 123 -16.34 4.09 -15.27
CA TYR A 123 -16.35 4.39 -16.70
C TYR A 123 -16.61 3.15 -17.59
N ILE A 124 -16.61 1.97 -16.99
CA ILE A 124 -16.71 0.69 -17.73
C ILE A 124 -17.85 -0.20 -17.22
N THR A 125 -18.67 0.30 -16.30
CA THR A 125 -19.77 -0.45 -15.66
C THR A 125 -21.04 0.38 -15.62
N GLU A 126 -22.18 -0.32 -15.67
CA GLU A 126 -23.51 0.23 -15.48
C GLU A 126 -24.14 -0.36 -14.21
N GLY A 127 -24.41 0.51 -13.24
CA GLY A 127 -25.04 0.11 -11.97
C GLY A 127 -24.05 -0.36 -10.89
N ARG A 128 -24.57 -0.41 -9.66
CA ARG A 128 -23.77 -0.62 -8.44
C ARG A 128 -23.13 -2.01 -8.37
N GLU A 129 -23.87 -3.04 -8.71
CA GLU A 129 -23.38 -4.43 -8.62
C GLU A 129 -22.22 -4.69 -9.59
N GLU A 130 -22.31 -4.15 -10.83
CA GLU A 130 -21.22 -4.26 -11.78
C GLU A 130 -20.00 -3.47 -11.36
N LEU A 131 -20.18 -2.28 -10.78
CA LEU A 131 -19.12 -1.44 -10.24
C LEU A 131 -18.34 -2.17 -9.13
N GLU A 132 -19.05 -2.79 -8.19
CA GLU A 132 -18.43 -3.54 -7.09
C GLU A 132 -17.63 -4.74 -7.63
N ARG A 133 -18.18 -5.48 -8.58
CA ARG A 133 -17.47 -6.60 -9.24
C ARG A 133 -16.27 -6.15 -10.06
N ALA A 134 -16.39 -5.04 -10.81
CA ALA A 134 -15.28 -4.51 -11.57
C ALA A 134 -14.13 -4.07 -10.69
N ASN A 135 -14.41 -3.34 -9.60
CA ASN A 135 -13.41 -2.98 -8.61
C ASN A 135 -12.70 -4.21 -8.03
N ALA A 136 -13.45 -5.26 -7.69
CA ALA A 136 -12.88 -6.51 -7.18
C ALA A 136 -11.92 -7.17 -8.19
N TYR A 137 -12.28 -7.20 -9.48
CA TYR A 137 -11.39 -7.76 -10.52
C TYR A 137 -10.13 -6.90 -10.74
N ILE A 138 -10.29 -5.57 -10.79
CA ILE A 138 -9.16 -4.63 -10.94
C ILE A 138 -8.19 -4.78 -9.76
N GLU A 139 -8.70 -4.84 -8.53
CA GLU A 139 -7.87 -5.00 -7.34
C GLU A 139 -7.22 -6.39 -7.28
N THR A 140 -7.94 -7.44 -7.67
CA THR A 140 -7.36 -8.80 -7.77
C THR A 140 -6.19 -8.82 -8.75
N GLY A 141 -6.34 -8.25 -9.95
CA GLY A 141 -5.26 -8.14 -10.93
C GLY A 141 -4.05 -7.39 -10.38
N SER A 142 -4.30 -6.27 -9.70
CA SER A 142 -3.26 -5.48 -9.03
C SER A 142 -2.54 -6.29 -7.93
N SER A 143 -3.29 -7.01 -7.10
CA SER A 143 -2.74 -7.82 -6.00
C SER A 143 -1.87 -8.98 -6.52
N ILE A 144 -2.29 -9.65 -7.59
CA ILE A 144 -1.49 -10.69 -8.23
C ILE A 144 -0.17 -10.10 -8.77
N GLY A 145 -0.22 -8.92 -9.42
CA GLY A 145 0.97 -8.20 -9.88
C GLY A 145 1.91 -7.82 -8.73
N PHE A 146 1.34 -7.39 -7.59
CA PHE A 146 2.11 -7.07 -6.38
C PHE A 146 2.87 -8.28 -5.84
N VAL A 147 2.24 -9.44 -5.78
CA VAL A 147 2.84 -10.69 -5.26
C VAL A 147 3.90 -11.23 -6.22
N MET A 148 3.64 -11.20 -7.52
CA MET A 148 4.53 -11.77 -8.53
C MET A 148 5.71 -10.87 -8.89
N GLY A 149 5.58 -9.56 -8.72
CA GLY A 149 6.60 -8.59 -9.13
C GLY A 149 7.94 -8.79 -8.44
N PRO A 150 8.02 -8.87 -7.11
CA PRO A 150 9.28 -9.10 -6.41
C PRO A 150 9.97 -10.42 -6.82
N ALA A 151 9.21 -11.50 -7.04
CA ALA A 151 9.74 -12.77 -7.56
C ALA A 151 10.30 -12.61 -8.97
N LEU A 152 9.59 -11.92 -9.86
CA LEU A 152 10.08 -11.62 -11.20
C LEU A 152 11.37 -10.78 -11.14
N GLY A 153 11.40 -9.76 -10.29
CA GLY A 153 12.59 -8.95 -10.05
C GLY A 153 13.77 -9.77 -9.55
N ALA A 154 13.53 -10.67 -8.58
CA ALA A 154 14.54 -11.58 -8.06
C ALA A 154 15.09 -12.52 -9.15
N LEU A 155 14.21 -13.12 -9.95
CA LEU A 155 14.58 -14.01 -11.05
C LEU A 155 15.43 -13.28 -12.11
N ILE A 156 14.98 -12.12 -12.57
CA ILE A 156 15.70 -11.31 -13.57
C ILE A 156 17.04 -10.84 -13.01
N SER A 157 17.08 -10.40 -11.77
CA SER A 157 18.30 -9.98 -11.09
C SER A 157 19.34 -11.11 -11.03
N ASN A 158 18.88 -12.33 -10.73
CA ASN A 158 19.75 -13.51 -10.65
C ASN A 158 20.29 -13.93 -12.03
N LEU A 159 19.45 -13.88 -13.07
CA LEU A 159 19.84 -14.34 -14.41
C LEU A 159 20.66 -13.30 -15.20
N PHE A 160 20.33 -12.02 -15.09
CA PHE A 160 20.85 -10.94 -15.94
C PHE A 160 21.50 -9.79 -15.16
N GLY A 161 21.55 -9.90 -13.84
CA GLY A 161 22.07 -8.85 -12.97
C GLY A 161 20.99 -7.84 -12.56
N MET A 162 21.24 -7.16 -11.44
CA MET A 162 20.26 -6.31 -10.75
C MET A 162 19.74 -5.14 -11.62
N ARG A 163 20.60 -4.50 -12.38
CA ARG A 163 20.19 -3.38 -13.25
C ARG A 163 19.26 -3.77 -14.39
N SER A 164 19.22 -5.05 -14.76
CA SER A 164 18.29 -5.56 -15.78
C SER A 164 16.83 -5.49 -15.35
N VAL A 165 16.55 -5.40 -14.04
CA VAL A 165 15.19 -5.28 -13.52
C VAL A 165 14.51 -3.98 -13.97
N PHE A 166 15.30 -2.92 -14.26
CA PHE A 166 14.73 -1.68 -14.78
C PHE A 166 14.10 -1.85 -16.18
N TRP A 167 14.64 -2.77 -17.01
CA TRP A 167 14.00 -3.14 -18.27
C TRP A 167 12.64 -3.79 -18.09
N VAL A 168 12.45 -4.59 -17.01
CA VAL A 168 11.14 -5.18 -16.71
C VAL A 168 10.08 -4.10 -16.56
N MET A 169 10.39 -3.02 -15.81
CA MET A 169 9.45 -1.91 -15.64
C MET A 169 9.27 -1.12 -16.95
N ALA A 170 10.35 -0.81 -17.67
CA ALA A 170 10.23 -0.06 -18.93
C ALA A 170 9.33 -0.80 -19.93
N VAL A 171 9.52 -2.11 -20.09
CA VAL A 171 8.68 -2.95 -20.95
C VAL A 171 7.26 -3.05 -20.40
N ALA A 172 7.09 -3.28 -19.10
CA ALA A 172 5.78 -3.32 -18.47
C ALA A 172 5.01 -2.01 -18.65
N SER A 173 5.67 -0.86 -18.50
CA SER A 173 5.06 0.46 -18.72
C SER A 173 4.60 0.66 -20.17
N VAL A 174 5.41 0.26 -21.15
CA VAL A 174 5.00 0.31 -22.56
C VAL A 174 3.77 -0.55 -22.78
N ILE A 175 3.80 -1.81 -22.33
CA ILE A 175 2.67 -2.74 -22.52
C ILE A 175 1.43 -2.23 -21.76
N ALA A 176 1.56 -1.78 -20.52
CA ALA A 176 0.45 -1.24 -19.74
C ALA A 176 -0.16 0.01 -20.39
N ALA A 177 0.67 0.92 -20.90
CA ALA A 177 0.22 2.11 -21.63
C ALA A 177 -0.54 1.74 -22.88
N VAL A 178 0.00 0.80 -23.69
CA VAL A 178 -0.68 0.31 -24.92
C VAL A 178 -2.00 -0.36 -24.58
N VAL A 179 -2.03 -1.26 -23.60
CA VAL A 179 -3.24 -1.95 -23.17
C VAL A 179 -4.30 -0.97 -22.66
N ALA A 180 -3.88 0.01 -21.83
CA ALA A 180 -4.77 1.05 -21.34
C ALA A 180 -5.30 1.94 -22.46
N TRP A 181 -4.48 2.27 -23.46
CA TRP A 181 -4.87 3.08 -24.61
C TRP A 181 -6.01 2.44 -25.42
N TYR A 182 -6.02 1.11 -25.56
CA TYR A 182 -7.08 0.37 -26.27
C TYR A 182 -8.39 0.25 -25.49
N THR A 183 -8.47 0.75 -24.26
CA THR A 183 -9.70 0.81 -23.48
C THR A 183 -10.62 1.88 -24.07
N ARG A 184 -11.85 1.52 -24.44
CA ARG A 184 -12.84 2.44 -24.98
C ARG A 184 -13.75 2.92 -23.85
N ILE A 185 -13.50 4.10 -23.35
CA ILE A 185 -14.29 4.74 -22.29
C ILE A 185 -14.67 6.14 -22.74
N ASP A 186 -15.83 6.60 -22.30
CA ASP A 186 -16.23 8.00 -22.46
C ASP A 186 -15.60 8.82 -21.35
N GLU A 187 -14.59 9.61 -21.71
CA GLU A 187 -13.86 10.49 -20.82
C GLU A 187 -14.39 11.93 -20.89
N THR A 188 -15.70 12.10 -20.97
CA THR A 188 -16.27 13.46 -20.86
C THR A 188 -15.89 14.07 -19.51
N PRO A 189 -15.29 15.27 -19.50
CA PRO A 189 -14.93 15.92 -18.25
C PRO A 189 -16.18 16.11 -17.41
N LYS A 190 -16.20 15.54 -16.20
CA LYS A 190 -17.28 15.84 -15.27
C LYS A 190 -17.09 17.28 -14.78
N PRO A 191 -18.17 18.07 -14.67
CA PRO A 191 -18.08 19.41 -14.12
C PRO A 191 -17.41 19.32 -12.74
N HIS A 192 -16.25 19.94 -12.62
CA HIS A 192 -15.55 20.02 -11.34
C HIS A 192 -16.41 20.86 -10.42
N VAL A 193 -17.12 20.24 -9.51
CA VAL A 193 -17.67 20.97 -8.36
C VAL A 193 -16.44 21.36 -7.55
N ALA A 194 -16.07 22.63 -7.68
CA ALA A 194 -14.96 23.20 -6.94
C ALA A 194 -15.31 23.14 -5.44
N GLY A 195 -15.03 21.99 -4.84
CA GLY A 195 -15.10 21.79 -3.40
C GLY A 195 -13.96 22.55 -2.74
N ASN A 196 -14.18 23.05 -1.55
CA ASN A 196 -13.12 23.59 -0.72
C ASN A 196 -12.30 22.40 -0.17
N ALA A 197 -11.31 21.92 -0.94
CA ALA A 197 -10.48 20.76 -0.56
C ALA A 197 -9.84 20.93 0.83
N TRP A 198 -9.51 22.18 1.22
CA TRP A 198 -9.00 22.46 2.55
C TRP A 198 -10.11 22.35 3.62
N GLY A 199 -11.31 22.85 3.32
CA GLY A 199 -12.48 22.69 4.18
C GLY A 199 -12.85 21.22 4.35
N ASP A 200 -12.91 20.46 3.25
CA ASP A 200 -13.18 19.02 3.28
C ASP A 200 -12.16 18.23 4.10
N PHE A 201 -10.88 18.59 4.00
CA PHE A 201 -9.81 18.00 4.81
C PHE A 201 -9.97 18.34 6.30
N THR A 202 -10.21 19.61 6.64
CA THR A 202 -10.38 20.04 8.04
C THR A 202 -11.65 19.46 8.68
N ASP A 203 -12.73 19.34 7.93
CA ASP A 203 -13.97 18.69 8.39
C ASP A 203 -13.77 17.19 8.61
N GLY A 204 -13.07 16.52 7.70
CA GLY A 204 -12.68 15.13 7.87
C GLY A 204 -11.82 14.92 9.12
N LEU A 205 -10.82 15.78 9.32
CA LEU A 205 -9.96 15.76 10.50
C LEU A 205 -10.76 16.00 11.78
N LYS A 206 -11.64 17.01 11.80
CA LYS A 206 -12.51 17.31 12.94
C LYS A 206 -13.41 16.12 13.28
N MET A 207 -14.10 15.54 12.29
CA MET A 207 -14.94 14.38 12.47
C MET A 207 -14.14 13.17 12.99
N ALA A 208 -12.99 12.91 12.42
CA ALA A 208 -12.10 11.81 12.81
C ALA A 208 -11.66 11.92 14.29
N TYR A 209 -11.37 13.13 14.77
CA TYR A 209 -10.89 13.33 16.14
C TYR A 209 -12.00 13.55 17.17
N THR A 210 -13.18 14.02 16.77
CA THR A 210 -14.33 14.16 17.67
C THR A 210 -15.04 12.81 17.90
N THR A 211 -15.04 11.92 16.91
CA THR A 211 -15.62 10.58 17.04
C THR A 211 -14.62 9.64 17.70
N ARG A 212 -14.94 9.14 18.90
CA ARG A 212 -14.03 8.34 19.73
C ARG A 212 -13.53 7.07 19.04
N SER A 213 -14.39 6.36 18.30
CA SER A 213 -14.03 5.14 17.57
C SER A 213 -13.12 5.45 16.38
N LEU A 214 -13.45 6.45 15.56
CA LEU A 214 -12.63 6.83 14.41
C LEU A 214 -11.24 7.30 14.83
N ARG A 215 -11.17 8.13 15.88
CA ARG A 215 -9.87 8.54 16.45
C ARG A 215 -9.04 7.33 16.89
N TYR A 216 -9.69 6.35 17.54
CA TYR A 216 -9.01 5.13 17.96
C TYR A 216 -8.45 4.35 16.77
N TYR A 217 -9.24 4.13 15.71
CA TYR A 217 -8.82 3.39 14.53
C TYR A 217 -7.67 4.08 13.79
N ILE A 218 -7.76 5.39 13.62
CA ILE A 218 -6.73 6.18 12.94
C ILE A 218 -5.43 6.17 13.74
N LEU A 219 -5.48 6.39 15.05
CA LEU A 219 -4.28 6.41 15.89
C LEU A 219 -3.63 5.02 15.98
N LEU A 220 -4.42 3.94 16.08
CA LEU A 220 -3.88 2.58 16.08
C LEU A 220 -3.22 2.26 14.73
N GLY A 221 -3.90 2.56 13.61
CA GLY A 221 -3.31 2.40 12.27
C GLY A 221 -2.04 3.24 12.09
N THR A 222 -2.00 4.47 12.61
CA THR A 222 -0.79 5.30 12.58
C THR A 222 0.35 4.64 13.36
N ALA A 223 0.07 4.09 14.55
CA ALA A 223 1.07 3.39 15.35
C ALA A 223 1.64 2.15 14.63
N VAL A 224 0.81 1.41 13.88
CA VAL A 224 1.24 0.30 13.02
C VAL A 224 2.24 0.78 11.97
N TRP A 225 1.89 1.79 11.19
CA TRP A 225 2.75 2.29 10.12
C TRP A 225 3.99 3.00 10.64
N PHE A 226 3.90 3.64 11.82
CA PHE A 226 5.05 4.21 12.51
C PHE A 226 6.04 3.12 12.95
N GLY A 227 5.55 2.03 13.54
CA GLY A 227 6.41 0.92 13.93
C GLY A 227 7.06 0.21 12.73
N PHE A 228 6.37 0.15 11.60
CA PHE A 228 6.87 -0.51 10.38
C PHE A 228 7.58 0.44 9.40
N GLY A 229 7.56 1.74 9.63
CA GLY A 229 8.23 2.73 8.76
C GLY A 229 9.75 2.49 8.62
N GLY A 230 10.38 1.87 9.62
CA GLY A 230 11.79 1.48 9.54
C GLY A 230 12.10 0.44 8.47
N PHE A 231 11.15 -0.41 8.08
CA PHE A 231 11.34 -1.41 7.02
C PHE A 231 11.62 -0.77 5.66
N GLN A 232 11.03 0.40 5.38
CA GLN A 232 11.28 1.15 4.13
C GLN A 232 12.78 1.44 3.90
N ALA A 233 13.53 1.70 4.95
CA ALA A 233 14.95 2.03 4.85
C ALA A 233 15.88 0.87 5.21
N LEU A 234 15.46 -0.06 6.03
CA LEU A 234 16.35 -1.04 6.64
C LEU A 234 16.19 -2.47 6.10
N GLU A 235 15.06 -2.82 5.46
CA GLU A 235 14.81 -4.19 5.04
C GLU A 235 15.87 -4.71 4.06
N SER A 236 16.24 -3.92 3.05
CA SER A 236 17.29 -4.32 2.10
C SER A 236 18.67 -4.45 2.76
N LEU A 237 18.94 -3.62 3.77
CA LEU A 237 20.16 -3.69 4.57
C LEU A 237 20.15 -4.88 5.53
N PHE A 238 19.00 -5.26 6.05
CA PHE A 238 18.85 -6.47 6.86
C PHE A 238 19.30 -7.71 6.08
N TYR A 239 18.86 -7.86 4.82
CA TYR A 239 19.31 -8.96 3.97
C TYR A 239 20.80 -8.88 3.64
N ARG A 240 21.32 -7.68 3.34
CA ARG A 240 22.72 -7.49 2.98
C ARG A 240 23.67 -7.67 4.16
N ASP A 241 23.41 -6.97 5.28
CA ASP A 241 24.39 -6.78 6.37
C ASP A 241 24.17 -7.73 7.55
N VAL A 242 22.93 -8.23 7.76
CA VAL A 242 22.60 -9.11 8.89
C VAL A 242 22.50 -10.56 8.45
N VAL A 243 21.72 -10.83 7.40
CA VAL A 243 21.56 -12.20 6.88
C VAL A 243 22.74 -12.57 5.99
N GLY A 244 23.33 -11.61 5.27
CA GLY A 244 24.51 -11.83 4.43
C GLY A 244 24.20 -12.54 3.11
N VAL A 245 23.02 -12.31 2.53
CA VAL A 245 22.54 -12.98 1.30
C VAL A 245 22.39 -11.99 0.15
N GLY A 246 22.22 -12.50 -1.08
CA GLY A 246 22.00 -11.67 -2.27
C GLY A 246 20.63 -11.01 -2.28
N VAL A 247 20.50 -10.01 -3.16
CA VAL A 247 19.30 -9.19 -3.29
C VAL A 247 18.05 -9.98 -3.70
N GLU A 248 18.23 -11.11 -4.36
CA GLU A 248 17.15 -11.99 -4.80
C GLU A 248 16.29 -12.47 -3.61
N TRP A 249 16.89 -12.63 -2.43
CA TRP A 249 16.17 -13.04 -1.23
C TRP A 249 15.20 -11.98 -0.74
N LEU A 250 15.53 -10.69 -0.90
CA LEU A 250 14.57 -9.60 -0.66
C LEU A 250 13.30 -9.78 -1.52
N GLY A 251 13.47 -10.12 -2.80
CA GLY A 251 12.34 -10.36 -3.70
C GLY A 251 11.54 -11.61 -3.34
N TRP A 252 12.21 -12.74 -3.07
CA TRP A 252 11.53 -13.98 -2.67
C TRP A 252 10.73 -13.81 -1.39
N MET A 253 11.30 -13.17 -0.37
CA MET A 253 10.61 -12.97 0.92
C MET A 253 9.46 -11.98 0.83
N ASN A 254 9.59 -10.93 0.01
CA ASN A 254 8.45 -10.03 -0.26
C ASN A 254 7.35 -10.73 -1.08
N THR A 255 7.66 -11.70 -1.92
CA THR A 255 6.66 -12.55 -2.58
C THR A 255 5.94 -13.44 -1.57
N VAL A 256 6.67 -14.08 -0.64
CA VAL A 256 6.07 -14.88 0.43
C VAL A 256 5.17 -14.02 1.34
N PHE A 257 5.62 -12.82 1.70
CA PHE A 257 4.82 -11.84 2.43
C PHE A 257 3.55 -11.46 1.66
N GLY A 258 3.67 -11.19 0.36
CA GLY A 258 2.55 -10.87 -0.52
C GLY A 258 1.54 -12.02 -0.64
N MET A 259 1.99 -13.27 -0.70
CA MET A 259 1.10 -14.45 -0.63
C MET A 259 0.33 -14.48 0.70
N GLY A 260 1.02 -14.21 1.80
CA GLY A 260 0.39 -14.03 3.11
C GLY A 260 -0.72 -12.97 3.08
N LEU A 261 -0.42 -11.78 2.53
CA LEU A 261 -1.39 -10.68 2.38
C LEU A 261 -2.68 -11.12 1.67
N VAL A 262 -2.56 -11.79 0.54
CA VAL A 262 -3.71 -12.27 -0.24
C VAL A 262 -4.51 -13.32 0.54
N LEU A 263 -3.84 -14.25 1.18
CA LEU A 263 -4.48 -15.27 2.03
C LEU A 263 -5.20 -14.63 3.21
N GLY A 264 -4.57 -13.68 3.90
CA GLY A 264 -5.15 -12.95 5.02
C GLY A 264 -6.40 -12.17 4.62
N ALA A 265 -6.30 -11.37 3.55
CA ALA A 265 -7.43 -10.61 3.02
C ALA A 265 -8.63 -11.50 2.64
N SER A 266 -8.37 -12.69 2.08
CA SER A 266 -9.41 -13.65 1.69
C SER A 266 -10.12 -14.31 2.87
N THR A 267 -9.55 -14.22 4.08
CA THR A 267 -10.17 -14.82 5.28
C THR A 267 -11.19 -13.92 5.95
N LEU A 268 -11.06 -12.58 5.81
CA LEU A 268 -11.95 -11.63 6.51
C LEU A 268 -13.44 -11.89 6.28
N PRO A 269 -13.94 -12.16 5.05
CA PRO A 269 -15.36 -12.44 4.83
C PRO A 269 -15.85 -13.72 5.51
N ARG A 270 -14.93 -14.60 5.90
CA ARG A 270 -15.21 -15.88 6.58
C ARG A 270 -15.10 -15.80 8.10
N LEU A 271 -14.54 -14.69 8.61
CA LEU A 271 -14.41 -14.51 10.05
C LEU A 271 -15.79 -14.32 10.71
N PRO A 272 -16.02 -14.89 11.89
CA PRO A 272 -17.22 -14.62 12.65
C PRO A 272 -17.38 -13.12 12.92
N GLN A 273 -18.58 -12.58 12.78
CA GLN A 273 -18.87 -11.16 13.04
C GLN A 273 -18.42 -10.69 14.43
N LYS A 274 -18.38 -11.59 15.42
CA LYS A 274 -17.87 -11.31 16.77
C LYS A 274 -16.40 -10.87 16.81
N ILE A 275 -15.64 -11.10 15.73
CA ILE A 275 -14.23 -10.69 15.58
C ILE A 275 -14.13 -9.31 14.91
N VAL A 276 -15.17 -8.87 14.16
CA VAL A 276 -15.22 -7.55 13.50
C VAL A 276 -15.54 -6.48 14.55
N THR A 277 -14.60 -6.20 15.41
CA THR A 277 -14.70 -5.33 16.59
C THR A 277 -13.41 -4.56 16.81
N ALA A 278 -13.47 -3.49 17.61
CA ALA A 278 -12.27 -2.74 18.00
C ALA A 278 -11.26 -3.63 18.76
N ARG A 279 -11.74 -4.58 19.58
CA ARG A 279 -10.86 -5.57 20.23
C ARG A 279 -10.22 -6.52 19.23
N GLY A 280 -11.01 -7.01 18.27
CA GLY A 280 -10.49 -7.87 17.20
C GLY A 280 -9.37 -7.17 16.45
N LEU A 281 -9.56 -5.90 16.07
CA LEU A 281 -8.53 -5.09 15.44
C LEU A 281 -7.28 -4.99 16.32
N ALA A 282 -7.40 -4.63 17.59
CA ALA A 282 -6.25 -4.55 18.50
C ALA A 282 -5.51 -5.88 18.63
N VAL A 283 -6.20 -7.01 18.68
CA VAL A 283 -5.60 -8.35 18.74
C VAL A 283 -4.83 -8.65 17.43
N PHE A 284 -5.42 -8.37 16.26
CA PHE A 284 -4.70 -8.51 14.98
C PHE A 284 -3.44 -7.63 14.96
N THR A 285 -3.53 -6.40 15.44
CA THR A 285 -2.37 -5.48 15.54
C THR A 285 -1.29 -6.01 16.48
N VAL A 286 -1.63 -6.63 17.62
CA VAL A 286 -0.63 -7.31 18.48
C VAL A 286 0.09 -8.40 17.69
N PHE A 287 -0.66 -9.25 16.99
CA PHE A 287 -0.08 -10.31 16.16
C PHE A 287 0.72 -9.75 14.98
N ALA A 288 0.34 -8.59 14.40
CA ALA A 288 1.13 -7.93 13.38
C ALA A 288 2.52 -7.52 13.89
N GLY A 289 2.59 -6.94 15.11
CA GLY A 289 3.86 -6.67 15.76
C GLY A 289 4.69 -7.93 16.01
N LEU A 290 4.08 -8.99 16.52
CA LEU A 290 4.75 -10.29 16.76
C LEU A 290 5.18 -10.95 15.44
N GLY A 291 4.37 -10.87 14.40
CA GLY A 291 4.69 -11.38 13.06
C GLY A 291 5.89 -10.68 12.44
N SER A 292 6.00 -9.35 12.59
CA SER A 292 7.17 -8.62 12.13
C SER A 292 8.44 -9.00 12.89
N ILE A 293 8.33 -9.26 14.20
CA ILE A 293 9.45 -9.77 15.02
C ILE A 293 9.86 -11.17 14.53
N LEU A 294 8.91 -12.05 14.24
CA LEU A 294 9.20 -13.38 13.68
C LEU A 294 9.92 -13.27 12.33
N TYR A 295 9.52 -12.31 11.48
CA TYR A 295 10.12 -12.06 10.17
C TYR A 295 11.59 -11.68 10.25
N VAL A 296 11.97 -10.80 11.16
CA VAL A 296 13.34 -10.29 11.26
C VAL A 296 14.11 -10.84 12.47
N GLY A 297 13.50 -11.69 13.28
CA GLY A 297 14.08 -12.19 14.53
C GLY A 297 15.16 -13.27 14.36
N SER A 298 15.39 -13.75 13.13
CA SER A 298 16.35 -14.80 12.81
C SER A 298 17.13 -14.43 11.55
N THR A 299 18.27 -15.10 11.34
CA THR A 299 19.04 -15.10 10.09
C THR A 299 18.82 -16.37 9.26
N ASP A 300 18.05 -17.34 9.77
CA ASP A 300 17.65 -18.53 9.01
C ASP A 300 16.54 -18.16 8.02
N LEU A 301 16.82 -18.35 6.73
CA LEU A 301 15.89 -18.02 5.64
C LEU A 301 14.55 -18.76 5.74
N ARG A 302 14.51 -19.94 6.34
CA ARG A 302 13.26 -20.70 6.53
C ARG A 302 12.38 -20.02 7.58
N LEU A 303 12.98 -19.55 8.67
CA LEU A 303 12.26 -18.83 9.72
C LEU A 303 11.84 -17.44 9.23
N ILE A 304 12.68 -16.76 8.45
CA ILE A 304 12.33 -15.50 7.78
C ILE A 304 11.14 -15.72 6.85
N ALA A 305 11.13 -16.78 6.03
CA ALA A 305 10.01 -17.07 5.13
C ALA A 305 8.72 -17.38 5.90
N ALA A 306 8.80 -18.17 6.97
CA ALA A 306 7.65 -18.42 7.85
C ALA A 306 7.14 -17.12 8.49
N GLY A 307 8.04 -16.27 8.97
CA GLY A 307 7.72 -14.96 9.52
C GLY A 307 7.08 -14.02 8.49
N ALA A 308 7.62 -13.95 7.27
CA ALA A 308 7.05 -13.19 6.16
C ALA A 308 5.62 -13.63 5.84
N MET A 309 5.39 -14.94 5.74
CA MET A 309 4.05 -15.51 5.48
C MET A 309 3.07 -15.14 6.60
N VAL A 310 3.46 -15.36 7.86
CA VAL A 310 2.61 -15.09 9.03
C VAL A 310 2.32 -13.60 9.15
N TRP A 311 3.34 -12.77 9.04
CA TRP A 311 3.18 -11.31 9.11
C TRP A 311 2.29 -10.78 7.97
N GLY A 312 2.55 -11.22 6.74
CA GLY A 312 1.72 -10.90 5.59
C GLY A 312 0.26 -11.32 5.80
N PHE A 313 0.01 -12.54 6.28
CA PHE A 313 -1.34 -13.03 6.57
C PHE A 313 -2.08 -12.14 7.57
N ILE A 314 -1.40 -11.74 8.64
CA ILE A 314 -2.00 -10.91 9.69
C ILE A 314 -2.33 -9.51 9.16
N ILE A 315 -1.40 -8.85 8.47
CA ILE A 315 -1.62 -7.53 7.86
C ILE A 315 -2.72 -7.60 6.79
N GLY A 316 -2.73 -8.68 5.99
CA GLY A 316 -3.76 -8.91 4.97
C GLY A 316 -5.17 -9.03 5.53
N ALA A 317 -5.33 -9.54 6.74
CA ALA A 317 -6.63 -9.61 7.44
C ALA A 317 -6.94 -8.31 8.21
N GLU A 318 -5.94 -7.64 8.78
CA GLU A 318 -6.07 -6.43 9.59
C GLU A 318 -6.52 -5.21 8.77
N GLU A 319 -5.92 -4.96 7.63
CA GLU A 319 -6.18 -3.77 6.81
C GLU A 319 -7.64 -3.67 6.35
N PRO A 320 -8.26 -4.73 5.79
CA PRO A 320 -9.68 -4.71 5.47
C PRO A 320 -10.58 -4.61 6.72
N LEU A 321 -10.18 -5.22 7.84
CA LEU A 321 -10.89 -5.10 9.11
C LEU A 321 -10.94 -3.65 9.60
N LEU A 322 -9.78 -2.97 9.58
CA LEU A 322 -9.66 -1.55 9.92
C LEU A 322 -10.59 -0.70 9.04
N ARG A 323 -10.54 -0.90 7.71
CA ARG A 323 -11.41 -0.18 6.76
C ARG A 323 -12.89 -0.43 7.03
N THR A 324 -13.28 -1.67 7.27
CA THR A 324 -14.66 -2.04 7.58
C THR A 324 -15.15 -1.31 8.83
N LEU A 325 -14.37 -1.31 9.91
CA LEU A 325 -14.74 -0.63 11.16
C LEU A 325 -14.84 0.89 10.97
N MET A 326 -13.93 1.47 10.18
CA MET A 326 -14.00 2.90 9.85
C MET A 326 -15.27 3.25 9.06
N HIS A 327 -15.64 2.43 8.07
CA HIS A 327 -16.85 2.64 7.27
C HIS A 327 -18.13 2.49 8.12
N LEU A 328 -18.17 1.52 9.04
CA LEU A 328 -19.30 1.29 9.91
C LEU A 328 -19.55 2.45 10.90
N ASP A 329 -18.49 3.12 11.35
CA ASP A 329 -18.57 4.20 12.33
C ASP A 329 -18.57 5.60 11.68
N SER A 330 -18.47 5.68 10.35
CA SER A 330 -18.44 6.94 9.60
C SER A 330 -19.85 7.29 9.07
N PRO A 331 -20.32 8.52 9.26
CA PRO A 331 -21.51 9.01 8.55
C PRO A 331 -21.24 8.94 7.03
N HIS A 332 -22.25 8.54 6.24
CA HIS A 332 -22.11 8.31 4.80
C HIS A 332 -21.50 9.49 4.04
N GLU A 333 -21.86 10.71 4.41
CA GLU A 333 -21.35 11.95 3.79
C GLU A 333 -19.89 12.27 4.13
N TYR A 334 -19.31 11.66 5.18
CA TYR A 334 -17.94 11.88 5.64
C TYR A 334 -16.98 10.74 5.33
N VAL A 335 -17.44 9.59 4.82
CA VAL A 335 -16.61 8.40 4.59
C VAL A 335 -15.35 8.73 3.76
N GLY A 336 -15.49 9.44 2.65
CA GLY A 336 -14.36 9.83 1.81
C GLY A 336 -13.34 10.72 2.53
N ARG A 337 -13.83 11.70 3.32
CA ARG A 337 -12.99 12.62 4.09
C ARG A 337 -12.22 11.90 5.22
N ILE A 338 -12.89 10.95 5.88
CA ILE A 338 -12.29 10.13 6.95
C ILE A 338 -11.24 9.19 6.38
N VAL A 339 -11.52 8.52 5.26
CA VAL A 339 -10.53 7.68 4.56
C VAL A 339 -9.32 8.50 4.12
N GLY A 340 -9.52 9.71 3.59
CA GLY A 340 -8.45 10.63 3.24
C GLY A 340 -7.61 11.04 4.46
N THR A 341 -8.26 11.33 5.60
CA THR A 341 -7.59 11.63 6.87
C THR A 341 -6.75 10.43 7.34
N ALA A 342 -7.29 9.22 7.30
CA ALA A 342 -6.58 8.01 7.67
C ALA A 342 -5.36 7.75 6.76
N GLN A 343 -5.51 7.97 5.45
CA GLN A 343 -4.40 7.83 4.50
C GLN A 343 -3.28 8.84 4.78
N TRP A 344 -3.62 10.09 5.11
CA TRP A 344 -2.63 11.09 5.51
C TRP A 344 -1.86 10.66 6.76
N HIS A 345 -2.58 10.17 7.79
CA HIS A 345 -1.96 9.68 9.03
C HIS A 345 -1.08 8.46 8.77
N ARG A 346 -1.50 7.55 7.91
CA ARG A 346 -0.68 6.42 7.46
C ARG A 346 0.63 6.90 6.85
N SER A 347 0.56 7.83 5.88
CA SER A 347 1.76 8.36 5.22
C SER A 347 2.68 9.07 6.20
N ALA A 348 2.13 9.83 7.16
CA ALA A 348 2.92 10.43 8.23
C ALA A 348 3.58 9.34 9.12
N GLY A 349 2.84 8.28 9.47
CA GLY A 349 3.37 7.14 10.20
C GLY A 349 4.53 6.46 9.48
N GLU A 350 4.45 6.29 8.16
CA GLU A 350 5.53 5.69 7.36
C GLU A 350 6.78 6.59 7.27
N LEU A 351 6.60 7.92 7.15
CA LEU A 351 7.70 8.84 6.89
C LEU A 351 8.41 9.34 8.15
N LEU A 352 7.69 9.59 9.23
CA LEU A 352 8.26 10.13 10.46
C LEU A 352 9.42 9.28 11.03
N PRO A 353 9.36 7.93 11.05
CA PRO A 353 10.45 7.10 11.54
C PRO A 353 11.75 7.27 10.76
N LEU A 354 11.69 7.62 9.48
CA LEU A 354 12.89 7.80 8.65
C LEU A 354 13.84 8.88 9.19
N ALA A 355 13.33 9.81 10.01
CA ALA A 355 14.14 10.84 10.63
C ALA A 355 15.10 10.32 11.73
N PHE A 356 14.73 9.24 12.44
CA PHE A 356 15.50 8.74 13.58
C PHE A 356 15.91 7.27 13.48
N VAL A 357 15.26 6.46 12.64
CA VAL A 357 15.60 5.04 12.40
C VAL A 357 17.07 4.84 12.03
N PRO A 358 17.71 5.69 11.19
CA PRO A 358 19.13 5.54 10.91
C PRO A 358 20.04 5.69 12.13
N ALA A 359 19.71 6.64 13.03
CA ALA A 359 20.45 6.83 14.26
C ALA A 359 20.24 5.63 15.21
N LEU A 360 19.03 5.12 15.30
CA LEU A 360 18.73 3.94 16.09
C LEU A 360 19.47 2.70 15.54
N ALA A 361 19.47 2.50 14.23
CA ALA A 361 20.19 1.41 13.58
C ALA A 361 21.72 1.50 13.80
N ALA A 362 22.27 2.71 13.87
CA ALA A 362 23.69 2.92 14.17
C ALA A 362 24.04 2.59 15.64
N THR A 363 23.09 2.71 16.59
CA THR A 363 23.32 2.48 18.02
C THR A 363 23.04 1.06 18.46
N ILE A 364 21.93 0.48 18.05
CA ILE A 364 21.49 -0.87 18.47
C ILE A 364 21.55 -1.92 17.35
N GLY A 365 21.87 -1.52 16.13
CA GLY A 365 21.90 -2.40 14.97
C GLY A 365 20.60 -2.44 14.16
N ILE A 366 20.71 -2.91 12.91
CA ILE A 366 19.59 -2.94 11.94
C ILE A 366 18.48 -3.87 12.43
N GLN A 367 18.82 -5.11 12.76
CA GLN A 367 17.87 -6.13 13.19
C GLN A 367 17.11 -5.71 14.44
N GLN A 368 17.82 -5.22 15.45
CA GLN A 368 17.25 -4.76 16.73
C GLN A 368 16.31 -3.56 16.53
N THR A 369 16.64 -2.68 15.58
CA THR A 369 15.78 -1.54 15.23
C THR A 369 14.46 -2.00 14.62
N LEU A 370 14.51 -2.98 13.71
CA LEU A 370 13.29 -3.58 13.11
C LEU A 370 12.45 -4.33 14.16
N ILE A 371 13.09 -5.09 15.04
CA ILE A 371 12.43 -5.76 16.18
C ILE A 371 11.77 -4.72 17.10
N ALA A 372 12.47 -3.62 17.42
CA ALA A 372 11.92 -2.55 18.25
C ALA A 372 10.64 -1.94 17.65
N GLY A 373 10.58 -1.79 16.31
CA GLY A 373 9.37 -1.38 15.60
C GLY A 373 8.20 -2.34 15.86
N GLY A 374 8.41 -3.64 15.72
CA GLY A 374 7.40 -4.67 16.00
C GLY A 374 6.96 -4.69 17.47
N VAL A 375 7.90 -4.54 18.40
CA VAL A 375 7.62 -4.43 19.85
C VAL A 375 6.75 -3.19 20.12
N LEU A 376 7.09 -2.04 19.51
CA LEU A 376 6.31 -0.82 19.65
C LEU A 376 4.86 -1.01 19.22
N VAL A 377 4.64 -1.63 18.04
CA VAL A 377 3.31 -1.95 17.53
C VAL A 377 2.54 -2.84 18.51
N ALA A 378 3.17 -3.93 18.97
CA ALA A 378 2.54 -4.86 19.91
C ALA A 378 2.18 -4.20 21.24
N ILE A 379 3.07 -3.38 21.81
CA ILE A 379 2.83 -2.64 23.06
C ILE A 379 1.72 -1.60 22.89
N ALA A 380 1.73 -0.83 21.81
CA ALA A 380 0.68 0.14 21.51
C ALA A 380 -0.69 -0.53 21.41
N ALA A 381 -0.77 -1.65 20.70
CA ALA A 381 -2.00 -2.43 20.56
C ALA A 381 -2.47 -3.04 21.90
N LEU A 382 -1.57 -3.64 22.67
CA LEU A 382 -1.87 -4.18 24.01
C LEU A 382 -2.39 -3.08 24.97
N GLY A 383 -1.71 -1.92 24.99
CA GLY A 383 -2.12 -0.77 25.79
C GLY A 383 -3.49 -0.23 25.39
N SER A 384 -3.88 -0.39 24.13
CA SER A 384 -5.16 0.06 23.57
C SER A 384 -6.35 -0.86 23.88
N LEU A 385 -6.13 -2.12 24.32
CA LEU A 385 -7.18 -3.13 24.53
C LEU A 385 -8.31 -2.68 25.46
N ARG A 386 -8.00 -1.91 26.48
CA ARG A 386 -9.03 -1.35 27.40
C ARG A 386 -9.94 -0.36 26.68
N THR A 387 -9.36 0.49 25.85
CA THR A 387 -10.09 1.45 25.02
C THR A 387 -10.95 0.72 23.98
N ALA A 388 -10.40 -0.26 23.29
CA ALA A 388 -11.10 -1.12 22.36
C ALA A 388 -12.32 -1.80 23.03
N ALA A 389 -12.13 -2.34 24.23
CA ALA A 389 -13.19 -2.96 25.02
C ALA A 389 -14.31 -2.00 25.38
N SER A 390 -13.99 -0.74 25.66
CA SER A 390 -15.00 0.27 25.97
C SER A 390 -15.80 0.69 24.76
N LEU A 391 -15.16 0.75 23.57
CA LEU A 391 -15.81 1.02 22.29
C LEU A 391 -16.78 -0.10 21.92
N ASP A 392 -16.36 -1.35 22.04
CA ASP A 392 -17.22 -2.50 21.76
C ASP A 392 -18.43 -2.58 22.70
N ARG A 393 -18.29 -2.17 23.97
CA ARG A 393 -19.41 -2.08 24.91
C ARG A 393 -20.39 -0.98 24.54
N ALA A 394 -19.89 0.21 24.18
CA ALA A 394 -20.73 1.32 23.73
C ALA A 394 -21.54 0.92 22.49
N ARG A 395 -20.88 0.33 21.48
CA ARG A 395 -21.54 -0.13 20.27
C ARG A 395 -22.67 -1.16 20.54
N ARG A 396 -22.48 -2.06 21.49
CA ARG A 396 -23.51 -3.02 21.91
C ARG A 396 -24.69 -2.36 22.62
N ALA A 397 -24.42 -1.34 23.43
CA ALA A 397 -25.47 -0.60 24.14
C ALA A 397 -26.36 0.21 23.17
N ASP A 398 -25.75 0.75 22.08
CA ASP A 398 -26.48 1.51 21.05
C ASP A 398 -27.22 0.63 20.04
N GLY A 399 -27.26 -0.70 20.24
CA GLY A 399 -27.96 -1.66 19.37
C GLY A 399 -27.30 -1.85 17.97
N THR A 400 -26.19 -1.22 17.71
CA THR A 400 -25.43 -1.30 16.44
C THR A 400 -24.48 -2.49 16.43
N THR A 401 -24.96 -3.68 16.82
CA THR A 401 -24.16 -4.89 16.72
C THR A 401 -24.12 -5.40 15.27
N GLY A 402 -23.03 -5.12 14.58
CA GLY A 402 -22.44 -6.06 13.61
C GLY A 402 -23.19 -6.39 12.32
N LEU A 403 -24.23 -5.64 11.94
CA LEU A 403 -24.85 -5.76 10.63
C LEU A 403 -24.59 -4.49 9.83
N PRO A 404 -24.17 -4.59 8.55
CA PRO A 404 -24.41 -3.51 7.64
C PRO A 404 -25.93 -3.27 7.67
N LEU A 405 -26.33 -2.03 7.91
CA LEU A 405 -27.70 -1.60 7.62
C LEU A 405 -27.88 -1.75 6.09
N VAL A 406 -28.24 -2.95 5.66
CA VAL A 406 -29.03 -3.11 4.46
C VAL A 406 -30.37 -2.51 4.86
N GLU A 407 -30.55 -1.23 4.62
CA GLU A 407 -31.90 -0.67 4.54
C GLU A 407 -32.65 -1.51 3.52
N THR A 408 -33.47 -2.39 4.02
CA THR A 408 -34.61 -2.84 3.24
C THR A 408 -35.36 -1.55 2.89
N VAL A 409 -35.15 -1.09 1.65
CA VAL A 409 -36.06 -0.16 1.03
C VAL A 409 -37.40 -0.87 1.08
N SER A 410 -38.20 -0.51 2.09
CA SER A 410 -39.61 -0.88 2.13
C SER A 410 -40.22 -0.21 0.91
N GLU A 411 -40.56 -1.01 -0.08
CA GLU A 411 -41.59 -0.69 -1.02
C GLU A 411 -42.84 -0.24 -0.20
N SER A 412 -43.08 1.05 -0.23
CA SER A 412 -44.35 1.60 0.15
C SER A 412 -44.76 2.72 -0.79
N ALA A 413 -45.69 2.33 -1.68
CA ALA A 413 -46.63 3.11 -2.48
C ALA A 413 -46.07 4.11 -3.51
#